data_1bc28d730c6152203a3b1ef537b5fce3
#
_entry.id   1bc28d730c6152203a3b1ef537b5fce3
#
_cell.length_a   1.000
_cell.length_b   1.000
_cell.length_c   1.000
_cell.angle_alpha   90.00
_cell.angle_beta   90.00
_cell.angle_gamma   90.00
#
_symmetry.space_group_name_H-M   'P 1'
#
loop_
_entity.id
_entity.type
_entity.pdbx_description
1 polymer ?
#
loop_
_entity_poly.entity_id
_entity_poly.type
_entity_poly.pdbx_seq_one_letter_code
_entity_poly.pdbx_strand_id
1 'polypeptide(L)'
;MKKLPRTVIVLGFVSLLNDLASEMIVPLIPILLATVIGAGPVALGLIEGVAEALASLLKLWSGRRSDALGGRRKIFAVSGYLLSNLARPLLAFAGSWGTVLLLRAFDRVGKGIRSAPRDALVADATSPEIKGYAYGFHRALDNGGAVAGSLVAAAVLAWSGLPMSQVILLSVIPGLLAVALLALGVKESAPKSAIKRLPPLRIADVPPRLRRYLAVLAIFAFARASETFIVLRGFELGAQTVELLLLWSALNLAKAATSTAGGRLADRIGRAHVLLIAWTLFALSFLFFGKIDSSAGLWAVTVFYGLCFGLGEGAERAAISEYGDAAAQGTAFGWYHLVVGLAAIPAGLLFGSLWQWQSPAMAFFVAAGLAALAALLLRVWAWPSKTGGAPQGDTVLRP
;
A
#
# COMPACT_ATOMS: atom_id res chain seq x y z
N MET A 1 17.98 20.69 16.32
CA MET A 1 16.94 19.93 15.57
C MET A 1 15.58 20.60 15.81
N LYS A 2 14.87 20.99 14.75
CA LYS A 2 13.49 21.50 14.88
C LYS A 2 12.58 20.40 15.44
N LYS A 3 11.78 20.70 16.47
CA LYS A 3 10.88 19.73 17.11
C LYS A 3 9.70 19.42 16.20
N LEU A 4 9.30 18.16 16.13
CA LEU A 4 8.08 17.75 15.43
C LEU A 4 6.84 18.34 16.13
N PRO A 5 5.85 18.84 15.38
CA PRO A 5 4.57 19.28 15.93
C PRO A 5 3.86 18.12 16.65
N ARG A 6 3.15 18.44 17.75
CA ARG A 6 2.37 17.45 18.53
C ARG A 6 1.39 16.65 17.66
N THR A 7 0.73 17.30 16.71
CA THR A 7 -0.20 16.65 15.78
C THR A 7 0.48 15.56 14.96
N VAL A 8 1.72 15.78 14.47
CA VAL A 8 2.48 14.78 13.70
C VAL A 8 2.84 13.59 14.57
N ILE A 9 3.27 13.83 15.81
CA ILE A 9 3.60 12.76 16.78
C ILE A 9 2.37 11.91 17.05
N VAL A 10 1.23 12.55 17.37
CA VAL A 10 -0.03 11.84 17.63
C VAL A 10 -0.48 11.03 16.42
N LEU A 11 -0.46 11.61 15.20
CA LEU A 11 -0.83 10.91 13.97
C LEU A 11 0.11 9.73 13.68
N GLY A 12 1.39 9.85 14.01
CA GLY A 12 2.34 8.74 13.91
C GLY A 12 1.95 7.56 14.81
N PHE A 13 1.65 7.81 16.09
CA PHE A 13 1.20 6.76 17.01
C PHE A 13 -0.18 6.19 16.65
N VAL A 14 -1.10 7.02 16.13
CA VAL A 14 -2.38 6.54 15.55
C VAL A 14 -2.12 5.55 14.42
N SER A 15 -1.19 5.85 13.54
CA SER A 15 -0.83 4.97 12.43
C SER A 15 -0.20 3.67 12.92
N LEU A 16 0.74 3.75 13.86
CA LEU A 16 1.36 2.59 14.49
C LEU A 16 0.32 1.64 15.09
N LEU A 17 -0.59 2.15 15.94
CA LEU A 17 -1.63 1.35 16.58
C LEU A 17 -2.61 0.76 15.57
N ASN A 18 -3.00 1.54 14.55
CA ASN A 18 -3.89 1.04 13.50
C ASN A 18 -3.24 -0.05 12.65
N ASP A 19 -1.95 0.11 12.30
CA ASP A 19 -1.25 -0.87 11.48
C ASP A 19 -0.90 -2.11 12.29
N LEU A 20 -0.62 -1.96 13.59
CA LEU A 20 -0.56 -3.07 14.53
C LEU A 20 -1.87 -3.87 14.50
N ALA A 21 -3.04 -3.20 14.65
CA ALA A 21 -4.35 -3.85 14.58
C ALA A 21 -4.61 -4.54 13.22
N SER A 22 -4.22 -3.88 12.12
CA SER A 22 -4.39 -4.41 10.76
C SER A 22 -3.56 -5.66 10.52
N GLU A 23 -2.29 -5.60 10.88
CA GLU A 23 -1.32 -6.63 10.54
C GLU A 23 -1.34 -7.83 11.49
N MET A 24 -2.07 -7.73 12.60
CA MET A 24 -2.52 -8.91 13.37
C MET A 24 -3.47 -9.80 12.57
N ILE A 25 -4.21 -9.24 11.58
CA ILE A 25 -5.29 -9.93 10.87
C ILE A 25 -4.92 -10.26 9.43
N VAL A 26 -4.29 -9.33 8.71
CA VAL A 26 -4.07 -9.46 7.26
C VAL A 26 -3.41 -10.78 6.87
N PRO A 27 -2.33 -11.23 7.50
CA PRO A 27 -1.72 -12.53 7.17
C PRO A 27 -2.58 -13.74 7.60
N LEU A 28 -3.57 -13.57 8.47
CA LEU A 28 -4.48 -14.65 8.86
C LEU A 28 -5.62 -14.86 7.85
N ILE A 29 -5.93 -13.88 6.99
CA ILE A 29 -7.04 -13.98 6.03
C ILE A 29 -6.90 -15.15 5.06
N PRO A 30 -5.78 -15.38 4.36
CA PRO A 30 -5.65 -16.54 3.49
C PRO A 30 -5.76 -17.87 4.25
N ILE A 31 -5.26 -17.92 5.49
CA ILE A 31 -5.37 -19.10 6.35
C ILE A 31 -6.83 -19.34 6.76
N LEU A 32 -7.55 -18.29 7.20
CA LEU A 32 -8.98 -18.34 7.52
C LEU A 32 -9.81 -18.85 6.33
N LEU A 33 -9.53 -18.34 5.14
CA LEU A 33 -10.22 -18.75 3.91
C LEU A 33 -9.95 -20.23 3.61
N ALA A 34 -8.71 -20.68 3.71
CA ALA A 34 -8.33 -22.05 3.38
C ALA A 34 -8.80 -23.08 4.43
N THR A 35 -8.66 -22.78 5.74
CA THR A 35 -8.86 -23.78 6.81
C THR A 35 -10.27 -23.78 7.40
N VAL A 36 -10.90 -22.61 7.53
CA VAL A 36 -12.20 -22.45 8.22
C VAL A 36 -13.34 -22.39 7.23
N ILE A 37 -13.14 -21.67 6.11
CA ILE A 37 -14.20 -21.38 5.15
C ILE A 37 -14.16 -22.35 3.95
N GLY A 38 -13.01 -22.97 3.67
CA GLY A 38 -12.82 -23.84 2.51
C GLY A 38 -12.87 -23.08 1.18
N ALA A 39 -12.49 -21.79 1.16
CA ALA A 39 -12.52 -20.98 -0.03
C ALA A 39 -11.17 -21.01 -0.76
N GLY A 40 -11.22 -21.14 -2.09
CA GLY A 40 -10.04 -21.25 -2.92
C GLY A 40 -9.35 -19.91 -3.25
N PRO A 41 -8.23 -19.97 -3.98
CA PRO A 41 -7.43 -18.82 -4.38
C PRO A 41 -8.17 -17.75 -5.19
N VAL A 42 -9.18 -18.13 -5.97
CA VAL A 42 -10.05 -17.16 -6.69
C VAL A 42 -10.79 -16.25 -5.72
N ALA A 43 -11.32 -16.80 -4.61
CA ALA A 43 -11.99 -16.00 -3.60
C ALA A 43 -11.01 -15.02 -2.93
N LEU A 44 -9.79 -15.47 -2.60
CA LEU A 44 -8.73 -14.60 -2.06
C LEU A 44 -8.38 -13.48 -3.04
N GLY A 45 -8.19 -13.79 -4.31
CA GLY A 45 -7.90 -12.82 -5.36
C GLY A 45 -9.00 -11.78 -5.54
N LEU A 46 -10.27 -12.19 -5.51
CA LEU A 46 -11.41 -11.29 -5.59
C LEU A 46 -11.50 -10.39 -4.34
N ILE A 47 -11.35 -10.96 -3.14
CA ILE A 47 -11.40 -10.22 -1.88
C ILE A 47 -10.33 -9.13 -1.85
N GLU A 48 -9.09 -9.46 -2.13
CA GLU A 48 -7.98 -8.50 -2.11
C GLU A 48 -8.06 -7.51 -3.28
N GLY A 49 -8.50 -7.94 -4.45
CA GLY A 49 -8.72 -7.08 -5.62
C GLY A 49 -9.80 -6.02 -5.36
N VAL A 50 -10.96 -6.42 -4.83
CA VAL A 50 -12.04 -5.48 -4.45
C VAL A 50 -11.57 -4.56 -3.33
N ALA A 51 -10.87 -5.10 -2.34
CA ALA A 51 -10.31 -4.33 -1.24
C ALA A 51 -9.39 -3.20 -1.73
N GLU A 52 -8.44 -3.49 -2.61
CA GLU A 52 -7.50 -2.48 -3.13
C GLU A 52 -8.20 -1.48 -4.08
N ALA A 53 -9.14 -1.94 -4.90
CA ALA A 53 -9.93 -1.07 -5.77
C ALA A 53 -10.71 -0.02 -4.94
N LEU A 54 -11.44 -0.47 -3.92
CA LEU A 54 -12.21 0.42 -3.03
C LEU A 54 -11.30 1.41 -2.29
N ALA A 55 -10.19 0.92 -1.73
CA ALA A 55 -9.24 1.79 -1.03
C ALA A 55 -8.68 2.87 -1.97
N SER A 56 -8.29 2.51 -3.19
CA SER A 56 -7.69 3.41 -4.17
C SER A 56 -8.68 4.47 -4.68
N LEU A 57 -9.89 4.06 -5.04
CA LEU A 57 -10.94 4.98 -5.50
C LEU A 57 -11.37 5.96 -4.40
N LEU A 58 -11.53 5.45 -3.19
CA LEU A 58 -11.97 6.28 -2.06
C LEU A 58 -10.88 7.20 -1.52
N LYS A 59 -9.58 6.89 -1.67
CA LYS A 59 -8.49 7.84 -1.40
C LYS A 59 -8.62 9.09 -2.26
N LEU A 60 -8.88 8.91 -3.56
CA LEU A 60 -9.09 10.04 -4.46
C LEU A 60 -10.33 10.86 -4.08
N TRP A 61 -11.46 10.18 -3.83
CA TRP A 61 -12.72 10.83 -3.44
C TRP A 61 -12.59 11.59 -2.12
N SER A 62 -12.05 10.97 -1.07
CA SER A 62 -11.95 11.55 0.28
C SER A 62 -10.99 12.74 0.33
N GLY A 63 -9.87 12.67 -0.40
CA GLY A 63 -8.94 13.78 -0.52
C GLY A 63 -9.64 15.01 -1.12
N ARG A 64 -10.26 14.84 -2.31
CA ARG A 64 -11.01 15.90 -2.98
C ARG A 64 -12.16 16.45 -2.12
N ARG A 65 -12.92 15.56 -1.47
CA ARG A 65 -14.05 15.97 -0.66
C ARG A 65 -13.64 16.74 0.59
N SER A 66 -12.56 16.33 1.26
CA SER A 66 -12.04 17.05 2.44
C SER A 66 -11.54 18.45 2.08
N ASP A 67 -10.89 18.62 0.92
CA ASP A 67 -10.46 19.92 0.42
C ASP A 67 -11.64 20.82 0.06
N ALA A 68 -12.67 20.28 -0.61
CA ALA A 68 -13.90 21.00 -0.94
C ALA A 68 -14.66 21.51 0.30
N LEU A 69 -14.57 20.79 1.42
CA LEU A 69 -15.18 21.18 2.71
C LEU A 69 -14.32 22.14 3.56
N GLY A 70 -13.37 22.84 2.93
CA GLY A 70 -12.54 23.82 3.63
C GLY A 70 -11.48 23.19 4.54
N GLY A 71 -11.08 21.96 4.27
CA GLY A 71 -10.02 21.28 5.02
C GLY A 71 -10.50 20.60 6.31
N ARG A 72 -11.79 20.30 6.44
CA ARG A 72 -12.32 19.48 7.55
C ARG A 72 -11.84 18.04 7.43
N ARG A 73 -10.61 17.77 7.86
CA ARG A 73 -9.90 16.50 7.62
C ARG A 73 -10.05 15.50 8.75
N LYS A 74 -10.18 15.99 10.00
CA LYS A 74 -10.27 15.14 11.19
C LYS A 74 -11.48 14.23 11.14
N ILE A 75 -12.65 14.71 10.72
CA ILE A 75 -13.87 13.91 10.66
C ILE A 75 -13.71 12.72 9.69
N PHE A 76 -13.11 12.94 8.52
CA PHE A 76 -12.82 11.85 7.56
C PHE A 76 -11.81 10.85 8.13
N ALA A 77 -10.78 11.35 8.81
CA ALA A 77 -9.80 10.47 9.45
C ALA A 77 -10.46 9.63 10.55
N VAL A 78 -11.17 10.25 11.50
CA VAL A 78 -11.83 9.54 12.62
C VAL A 78 -12.85 8.52 12.10
N SER A 79 -13.75 8.91 11.20
CA SER A 79 -14.77 8.01 10.65
C SER A 79 -14.15 6.84 9.90
N GLY A 80 -13.11 7.08 9.09
CA GLY A 80 -12.41 6.03 8.37
C GLY A 80 -11.65 5.05 9.28
N TYR A 81 -10.98 5.56 10.34
CA TYR A 81 -10.34 4.69 11.33
C TYR A 81 -11.37 3.88 12.12
N LEU A 82 -12.50 4.51 12.53
CA LEU A 82 -13.57 3.83 13.26
C LEU A 82 -14.17 2.70 12.42
N LEU A 83 -14.53 2.99 11.16
CA LEU A 83 -15.10 1.99 10.26
C LEU A 83 -14.16 0.80 10.06
N SER A 84 -12.87 1.04 9.78
CA SER A 84 -11.88 -0.04 9.63
C SER A 84 -11.76 -0.88 10.91
N ASN A 85 -11.62 -0.23 12.06
CA ASN A 85 -11.34 -0.93 13.32
C ASN A 85 -12.57 -1.59 13.96
N LEU A 86 -13.78 -1.26 13.51
CA LEU A 86 -15.00 -2.01 13.83
C LEU A 86 -15.20 -3.21 12.89
N ALA A 87 -14.89 -3.06 11.59
CA ALA A 87 -15.08 -4.13 10.62
C ALA A 87 -14.09 -5.30 10.82
N ARG A 88 -12.81 -5.01 11.12
CA ARG A 88 -11.76 -6.03 11.22
C ARG A 88 -12.02 -7.13 12.25
N PRO A 89 -12.35 -6.84 13.51
CA PRO A 89 -12.58 -7.90 14.51
C PRO A 89 -13.76 -8.79 14.14
N LEU A 90 -14.74 -8.30 13.37
CA LEU A 90 -15.89 -9.10 12.94
C LEU A 90 -15.50 -10.25 12.01
N LEU A 91 -14.30 -10.23 11.40
CA LEU A 91 -13.75 -11.35 10.64
C LEU A 91 -13.63 -12.62 11.47
N ALA A 92 -13.53 -12.52 12.80
CA ALA A 92 -13.55 -13.65 13.71
C ALA A 92 -14.84 -14.49 13.63
N PHE A 93 -15.93 -13.90 13.16
CA PHE A 93 -17.25 -14.53 13.03
C PHE A 93 -17.63 -14.85 11.58
N ALA A 94 -16.68 -14.69 10.63
CA ALA A 94 -16.96 -14.92 9.23
C ALA A 94 -17.12 -16.42 8.95
N GLY A 95 -18.33 -16.83 8.56
CA GLY A 95 -18.66 -18.20 8.17
C GLY A 95 -18.68 -18.47 6.67
N SER A 96 -18.42 -17.45 5.83
CA SER A 96 -18.37 -17.58 4.38
C SER A 96 -17.38 -16.60 3.76
N TRP A 97 -16.88 -16.92 2.57
CA TRP A 97 -16.00 -16.01 1.84
C TRP A 97 -16.69 -14.70 1.45
N GLY A 98 -18.02 -14.72 1.22
CA GLY A 98 -18.81 -13.52 0.99
C GLY A 98 -18.84 -12.59 2.18
N THR A 99 -18.90 -13.12 3.41
CA THR A 99 -18.79 -12.34 4.65
C THR A 99 -17.39 -11.74 4.79
N VAL A 100 -16.35 -12.51 4.49
CA VAL A 100 -14.96 -11.98 4.48
C VAL A 100 -14.82 -10.86 3.46
N LEU A 101 -15.34 -11.04 2.22
CA LEU A 101 -15.35 -10.01 1.18
C LEU A 101 -16.00 -8.71 1.69
N LEU A 102 -17.20 -8.83 2.28
CA LEU A 102 -17.95 -7.68 2.77
C LEU A 102 -17.19 -6.94 3.88
N LEU A 103 -16.68 -7.65 4.87
CA LEU A 103 -15.94 -7.06 6.00
C LEU A 103 -14.62 -6.44 5.55
N ARG A 104 -13.90 -7.09 4.62
CA ARG A 104 -12.71 -6.51 3.98
C ARG A 104 -13.04 -5.27 3.16
N ALA A 105 -14.16 -5.27 2.43
CA ALA A 105 -14.61 -4.10 1.71
C ALA A 105 -14.87 -2.92 2.67
N PHE A 106 -15.56 -3.13 3.79
CA PHE A 106 -15.78 -2.09 4.81
C PHE A 106 -14.47 -1.59 5.43
N ASP A 107 -13.53 -2.49 5.78
CA ASP A 107 -12.19 -2.09 6.24
C ASP A 107 -11.50 -1.19 5.20
N ARG A 108 -11.56 -1.54 3.92
CA ARG A 108 -10.91 -0.80 2.85
C ARG A 108 -11.62 0.51 2.49
N VAL A 109 -12.93 0.56 2.63
CA VAL A 109 -13.68 1.83 2.60
C VAL A 109 -13.16 2.77 3.68
N GLY A 110 -13.03 2.30 4.92
CA GLY A 110 -12.45 3.07 6.01
C GLY A 110 -11.02 3.54 5.70
N LYS A 111 -10.16 2.65 5.15
CA LYS A 111 -8.80 3.00 4.72
C LYS A 111 -8.79 4.08 3.63
N GLY A 112 -9.66 3.97 2.64
CA GLY A 112 -9.78 4.94 1.56
C GLY A 112 -10.24 6.31 2.06
N ILE A 113 -11.23 6.34 2.96
CA ILE A 113 -11.76 7.59 3.54
C ILE A 113 -10.72 8.32 4.37
N ARG A 114 -9.90 7.61 5.17
CA ARG A 114 -8.97 8.24 6.12
C ARG A 114 -7.61 8.64 5.53
N SER A 115 -7.10 7.92 4.50
CA SER A 115 -5.68 8.01 4.11
C SER A 115 -5.29 9.40 3.61
N ALA A 116 -5.99 9.94 2.60
CA ALA A 116 -5.66 11.25 2.05
C ALA A 116 -5.91 12.40 3.05
N PRO A 117 -7.03 12.46 3.80
CA PRO A 117 -7.23 13.46 4.83
C PRO A 117 -6.19 13.40 5.96
N ARG A 118 -5.77 12.21 6.39
CA ARG A 118 -4.70 12.02 7.38
C ARG A 118 -3.37 12.63 6.90
N ASP A 119 -2.96 12.27 5.68
CA ASP A 119 -1.71 12.76 5.12
C ASP A 119 -1.73 14.29 4.97
N ALA A 120 -2.89 14.83 4.66
CA ALA A 120 -3.11 16.26 4.61
C ALA A 120 -3.05 16.94 6.01
N LEU A 121 -3.52 16.27 7.08
CA LEU A 121 -3.34 16.77 8.46
C LEU A 121 -1.86 16.85 8.85
N VAL A 122 -1.04 15.87 8.45
CA VAL A 122 0.42 15.92 8.64
C VAL A 122 1.01 17.12 7.90
N ALA A 123 0.62 17.33 6.63
CA ALA A 123 1.10 18.44 5.82
C ALA A 123 0.73 19.82 6.40
N ASP A 124 -0.52 19.98 6.88
CA ASP A 124 -1.01 21.26 7.44
C ASP A 124 -0.36 21.60 8.78
N ALA A 125 -0.02 20.57 9.57
CA ALA A 125 0.63 20.78 10.87
C ALA A 125 2.14 21.06 10.77
N THR A 126 2.74 20.93 9.56
CA THR A 126 4.20 20.91 9.38
C THR A 126 4.67 22.07 8.52
N SER A 127 5.70 22.79 8.96
CA SER A 127 6.36 23.81 8.14
C SER A 127 7.10 23.19 6.95
N PRO A 128 7.26 23.93 5.83
CA PRO A 128 7.88 23.40 4.61
C PRO A 128 9.26 22.78 4.82
N GLU A 129 10.06 23.33 5.74
CA GLU A 129 11.46 22.94 5.97
C GLU A 129 11.62 21.58 6.65
N ILE A 130 10.57 21.07 7.34
CA ILE A 130 10.62 19.79 8.07
C ILE A 130 9.57 18.80 7.60
N LYS A 131 8.89 19.06 6.45
CA LYS A 131 7.88 18.15 5.89
C LYS A 131 8.43 16.75 5.64
N GLY A 132 9.62 16.66 5.04
CA GLY A 132 10.27 15.36 4.80
C GLY A 132 10.50 14.57 6.07
N TYR A 133 10.98 15.24 7.14
CA TYR A 133 11.18 14.62 8.44
C TYR A 133 9.86 14.15 9.08
N ALA A 134 8.81 14.96 8.99
CA ALA A 134 7.48 14.63 9.52
C ALA A 134 6.86 13.40 8.84
N TYR A 135 6.91 13.34 7.50
CA TYR A 135 6.45 12.17 6.75
C TYR A 135 7.31 10.94 6.98
N GLY A 136 8.65 11.12 7.10
CA GLY A 136 9.57 10.03 7.42
C GLY A 136 9.28 9.43 8.79
N PHE A 137 9.06 10.27 9.81
CA PHE A 137 8.67 9.82 11.15
C PHE A 137 7.33 9.07 11.14
N HIS A 138 6.33 9.63 10.46
CA HIS A 138 5.03 8.98 10.31
C HIS A 138 5.17 7.60 9.64
N ARG A 139 5.96 7.51 8.57
CA ARG A 139 6.18 6.25 7.84
C ARG A 139 6.95 5.22 8.66
N ALA A 140 7.90 5.67 9.48
CA ALA A 140 8.63 4.77 10.38
C ALA A 140 7.69 4.12 11.41
N LEU A 141 6.74 4.89 11.95
CA LEU A 141 5.73 4.35 12.87
C LEU A 141 4.70 3.45 12.17
N ASP A 142 4.28 3.78 10.96
CA ASP A 142 3.45 2.95 10.07
C ASP A 142 4.09 1.55 9.89
N ASN A 143 5.35 1.53 9.42
CA ASN A 143 6.10 0.29 9.21
C ASN A 143 6.37 -0.45 10.53
N GLY A 144 6.68 0.28 11.61
CA GLY A 144 6.86 -0.29 12.94
C GLY A 144 5.61 -1.00 13.45
N GLY A 145 4.43 -0.40 13.22
CA GLY A 145 3.13 -1.00 13.53
C GLY A 145 2.88 -2.27 12.71
N ALA A 146 3.24 -2.26 11.42
CA ALA A 146 3.07 -3.42 10.55
C ALA A 146 3.92 -4.62 11.00
N VAL A 147 5.19 -4.40 11.36
CA VAL A 147 6.05 -5.45 11.90
C VAL A 147 5.53 -5.92 13.27
N ALA A 148 5.20 -4.99 14.17
CA ALA A 148 4.76 -5.31 15.53
C ALA A 148 3.43 -6.09 15.52
N GLY A 149 2.50 -5.78 14.61
CA GLY A 149 1.18 -6.41 14.56
C GLY A 149 1.26 -7.91 14.30
N SER A 150 2.00 -8.32 13.29
CA SER A 150 2.18 -9.74 12.99
C SER A 150 3.03 -10.47 14.05
N LEU A 151 4.02 -9.80 14.68
CA LEU A 151 4.76 -10.37 15.81
C LEU A 151 3.87 -10.56 17.04
N VAL A 152 3.00 -9.60 17.36
CA VAL A 152 2.04 -9.72 18.48
C VAL A 152 1.07 -10.87 18.20
N ALA A 153 0.54 -10.99 16.99
CA ALA A 153 -0.33 -12.11 16.62
C ALA A 153 0.39 -13.47 16.74
N ALA A 154 1.64 -13.55 16.27
CA ALA A 154 2.47 -14.75 16.40
C ALA A 154 2.72 -15.11 17.88
N ALA A 155 3.08 -14.13 18.70
CA ALA A 155 3.32 -14.31 20.13
C ALA A 155 2.06 -14.78 20.87
N VAL A 156 0.91 -14.16 20.62
CA VAL A 156 -0.36 -14.56 21.22
C VAL A 156 -0.69 -16.00 20.83
N LEU A 157 -0.60 -16.38 19.54
CA LEU A 157 -0.88 -17.75 19.10
C LEU A 157 0.11 -18.76 19.72
N ALA A 158 1.39 -18.42 19.80
CA ALA A 158 2.42 -19.33 20.29
C ALA A 158 2.33 -19.60 21.81
N TRP A 159 1.97 -18.59 22.61
CA TRP A 159 2.07 -18.67 24.08
C TRP A 159 0.75 -18.79 24.80
N SER A 160 -0.36 -18.29 24.22
CA SER A 160 -1.65 -18.30 24.93
C SER A 160 -2.52 -19.51 24.61
N GLY A 161 -2.23 -20.26 23.54
CA GLY A 161 -3.10 -21.35 23.06
C GLY A 161 -4.47 -20.88 22.52
N LEU A 162 -4.67 -19.56 22.36
CA LEU A 162 -5.91 -18.99 21.87
C LEU A 162 -6.14 -19.35 20.40
N PRO A 163 -7.38 -19.65 19.98
CA PRO A 163 -7.70 -19.88 18.58
C PRO A 163 -7.53 -18.58 17.75
N MET A 164 -7.29 -18.74 16.44
CA MET A 164 -7.08 -17.64 15.51
C MET A 164 -8.21 -16.57 15.56
N SER A 165 -9.47 -17.00 15.76
CA SER A 165 -10.60 -16.08 15.89
C SER A 165 -10.46 -15.12 17.07
N GLN A 166 -9.93 -15.57 18.20
CA GLN A 166 -9.70 -14.69 19.36
C GLN A 166 -8.54 -13.73 19.13
N VAL A 167 -7.49 -14.14 18.40
CA VAL A 167 -6.40 -13.23 17.99
C VAL A 167 -6.95 -12.13 17.07
N ILE A 168 -7.85 -12.48 16.14
CA ILE A 168 -8.55 -11.49 15.30
C ILE A 168 -9.37 -10.51 16.16
N LEU A 169 -10.11 -11.00 17.16
CA LEU A 169 -10.88 -10.14 18.08
C LEU A 169 -9.98 -9.20 18.90
N LEU A 170 -8.82 -9.66 19.37
CA LEU A 170 -7.89 -8.85 20.16
C LEU A 170 -7.39 -7.62 19.38
N SER A 171 -7.42 -7.64 18.05
CA SER A 171 -7.06 -6.47 17.23
C SER A 171 -7.94 -5.24 17.48
N VAL A 172 -9.13 -5.43 18.08
CA VAL A 172 -10.02 -4.31 18.45
C VAL A 172 -9.33 -3.38 19.46
N ILE A 173 -8.49 -3.90 20.35
CA ILE A 173 -7.83 -3.12 21.40
C ILE A 173 -6.93 -2.02 20.79
N PRO A 174 -5.87 -2.33 20.02
CA PRO A 174 -5.04 -1.31 19.40
C PRO A 174 -5.83 -0.46 18.40
N GLY A 175 -6.83 -1.05 17.72
CA GLY A 175 -7.69 -0.35 16.79
C GLY A 175 -8.52 0.77 17.43
N LEU A 176 -9.20 0.50 18.53
CA LEU A 176 -9.98 1.50 19.26
C LEU A 176 -9.08 2.52 19.98
N LEU A 177 -7.92 2.10 20.48
CA LEU A 177 -6.91 3.03 21.02
C LEU A 177 -6.44 4.02 19.93
N ALA A 178 -6.23 3.58 18.69
CA ALA A 178 -5.90 4.46 17.57
C ALA A 178 -7.02 5.50 17.33
N VAL A 179 -8.29 5.07 17.32
CA VAL A 179 -9.45 5.97 17.15
C VAL A 179 -9.54 6.98 18.29
N ALA A 180 -9.43 6.52 19.54
CA ALA A 180 -9.48 7.38 20.72
C ALA A 180 -8.33 8.41 20.71
N LEU A 181 -7.10 7.96 20.42
CA LEU A 181 -5.93 8.83 20.34
C LEU A 181 -6.09 9.91 19.25
N LEU A 182 -6.65 9.55 18.07
CA LEU A 182 -6.94 10.50 17.01
C LEU A 182 -8.02 11.49 17.42
N ALA A 183 -9.14 11.00 17.95
CA ALA A 183 -10.28 11.82 18.32
C ALA A 183 -9.94 12.85 19.41
N LEU A 184 -9.15 12.44 20.41
CA LEU A 184 -8.78 13.27 21.56
C LEU A 184 -7.49 14.06 21.35
N GLY A 185 -6.51 13.48 20.63
CA GLY A 185 -5.16 14.02 20.52
C GLY A 185 -4.94 15.02 19.39
N VAL A 186 -5.76 14.97 18.32
CA VAL A 186 -5.63 15.84 17.15
C VAL A 186 -6.69 16.92 17.17
N LYS A 187 -6.25 18.18 17.02
CA LYS A 187 -7.14 19.32 16.82
C LYS A 187 -7.36 19.56 15.33
N GLU A 188 -8.58 19.91 14.93
CA GLU A 188 -8.87 20.34 13.56
C GLU A 188 -8.10 21.63 13.27
N SER A 189 -7.49 21.70 12.09
CA SER A 189 -6.92 22.96 11.62
C SER A 189 -8.04 23.97 11.33
N ALA A 190 -7.74 25.27 11.45
CA ALA A 190 -8.70 26.31 11.11
C ALA A 190 -9.19 26.11 9.65
N PRO A 191 -10.50 26.24 9.41
CA PRO A 191 -11.05 26.08 8.07
C PRO A 191 -10.37 27.02 7.09
N LYS A 192 -9.85 26.50 6.00
CA LYS A 192 -9.40 27.28 4.83
C LYS A 192 -10.62 27.61 3.98
N SER A 193 -10.53 28.66 3.13
CA SER A 193 -11.58 28.93 2.16
C SER A 193 -11.93 27.69 1.36
N ALA A 194 -13.20 27.32 1.36
CA ALA A 194 -13.66 26.15 0.63
C ALA A 194 -13.41 26.33 -0.88
N ILE A 195 -12.81 25.33 -1.52
CA ILE A 195 -12.65 25.34 -2.97
C ILE A 195 -14.01 25.01 -3.58
N LYS A 196 -14.68 26.02 -4.15
CA LYS A 196 -16.05 25.89 -4.66
C LYS A 196 -16.19 24.87 -5.79
N ARG A 197 -15.17 24.65 -6.61
CA ARG A 197 -15.16 23.65 -7.69
C ARG A 197 -13.77 23.04 -7.85
N LEU A 198 -13.69 21.75 -7.72
CA LEU A 198 -12.48 21.00 -8.06
C LEU A 198 -12.45 20.73 -9.56
N PRO A 199 -11.31 20.88 -10.25
CA PRO A 199 -11.22 20.61 -11.68
C PRO A 199 -11.61 19.14 -11.98
N PRO A 200 -12.28 18.88 -13.12
CA PRO A 200 -12.62 17.51 -13.52
C PRO A 200 -11.34 16.71 -13.82
N LEU A 201 -11.41 15.40 -13.58
CA LEU A 201 -10.34 14.47 -13.96
C LEU A 201 -10.50 14.12 -15.45
N ARG A 202 -9.76 14.79 -16.33
CA ARG A 202 -9.75 14.49 -17.75
C ARG A 202 -8.40 13.90 -18.15
N ILE A 203 -8.40 12.73 -18.78
CA ILE A 203 -7.14 12.08 -19.26
C ILE A 203 -6.40 12.94 -20.30
N ALA A 204 -7.13 13.79 -21.04
CA ALA A 204 -6.56 14.72 -22.00
C ALA A 204 -5.63 15.75 -21.35
N ASP A 205 -5.91 16.14 -20.09
CA ASP A 205 -5.15 17.14 -19.34
C ASP A 205 -3.89 16.51 -18.69
N VAL A 206 -3.72 15.18 -18.79
CA VAL A 206 -2.55 14.48 -18.23
C VAL A 206 -1.38 14.61 -19.21
N PRO A 207 -0.18 15.04 -18.77
CA PRO A 207 1.00 15.13 -19.61
C PRO A 207 1.28 13.82 -20.37
N PRO A 208 1.69 13.86 -21.65
CA PRO A 208 1.93 12.65 -22.45
C PRO A 208 2.91 11.66 -21.80
N ARG A 209 3.89 12.19 -21.09
CA ARG A 209 4.90 11.40 -20.36
C ARG A 209 4.25 10.60 -19.23
N LEU A 210 3.41 11.25 -18.43
CA LEU A 210 2.67 10.59 -17.37
C LEU A 210 1.67 9.57 -17.91
N ARG A 211 0.98 9.86 -19.03
CA ARG A 211 0.06 8.91 -19.68
C ARG A 211 0.76 7.62 -20.11
N ARG A 212 1.95 7.73 -20.74
CA ARG A 212 2.74 6.55 -21.11
C ARG A 212 3.16 5.73 -19.89
N TYR A 213 3.63 6.42 -18.85
CA TYR A 213 3.99 5.77 -17.60
C TYR A 213 2.79 5.06 -16.96
N LEU A 214 1.63 5.70 -16.88
CA LEU A 214 0.40 5.11 -16.33
C LEU A 214 -0.08 3.89 -17.14
N ALA A 215 0.07 3.89 -18.46
CA ALA A 215 -0.27 2.75 -19.29
C ALA A 215 0.66 1.55 -19.02
N VAL A 216 1.96 1.77 -18.85
CA VAL A 216 2.92 0.73 -18.49
C VAL A 216 2.70 0.26 -17.04
N LEU A 217 2.38 1.19 -16.14
CA LEU A 217 2.03 0.88 -14.75
C LEU A 217 0.77 0.00 -14.66
N ALA A 218 -0.20 0.19 -15.55
CA ALA A 218 -1.38 -0.68 -15.61
C ALA A 218 -0.99 -2.15 -15.84
N ILE A 219 -0.04 -2.41 -16.75
CA ILE A 219 0.49 -3.77 -16.99
C ILE A 219 1.21 -4.29 -15.75
N PHE A 220 2.04 -3.45 -15.12
CA PHE A 220 2.74 -3.83 -13.88
C PHE A 220 1.75 -4.09 -12.73
N ALA A 221 0.65 -3.35 -12.65
CA ALA A 221 -0.39 -3.56 -11.65
C ALA A 221 -1.07 -4.93 -11.78
N PHE A 222 -1.19 -5.48 -13.01
CA PHE A 222 -1.64 -6.86 -13.21
C PHE A 222 -0.65 -7.90 -12.70
N ALA A 223 0.66 -7.61 -12.74
CA ALA A 223 1.68 -8.49 -12.16
C ALA A 223 1.66 -8.46 -10.63
N ARG A 224 1.20 -7.35 -10.04
CA ARG A 224 1.28 -7.05 -8.61
C ARG A 224 0.07 -7.61 -7.86
N ALA A 225 -0.04 -8.96 -7.83
CA ALA A 225 -1.02 -9.64 -7.01
C ALA A 225 -0.82 -9.33 -5.51
N SER A 226 -1.85 -9.59 -4.70
CA SER A 226 -1.76 -9.39 -3.25
C SER A 226 -0.66 -10.26 -2.62
N GLU A 227 0.11 -9.70 -1.72
CA GLU A 227 1.16 -10.41 -0.97
C GLU A 227 0.59 -11.52 -0.07
N THR A 228 -0.72 -11.51 0.19
CA THR A 228 -1.41 -12.57 0.91
C THR A 228 -1.30 -13.94 0.22
N PHE A 229 -1.06 -13.96 -1.11
CA PHE A 229 -0.76 -15.20 -1.84
C PHE A 229 0.60 -15.82 -1.44
N ILE A 230 1.56 -15.03 -0.93
CA ILE A 230 2.81 -15.56 -0.37
C ILE A 230 2.50 -16.38 0.89
N VAL A 231 1.59 -15.87 1.73
CA VAL A 231 1.13 -16.59 2.93
C VAL A 231 0.37 -17.85 2.55
N LEU A 232 -0.52 -17.78 1.54
CA LEU A 232 -1.22 -18.94 1.03
C LEU A 232 -0.24 -20.01 0.50
N ARG A 233 0.82 -19.59 -0.21
CA ARG A 233 1.87 -20.51 -0.68
C ARG A 233 2.57 -21.20 0.49
N GLY A 234 2.93 -20.44 1.53
CA GLY A 234 3.56 -21.00 2.71
C GLY A 234 2.66 -22.00 3.44
N PHE A 235 1.36 -21.71 3.52
CA PHE A 235 0.37 -22.62 4.09
C PHE A 235 0.29 -23.95 3.28
N GLU A 236 0.25 -23.88 1.95
CA GLU A 236 0.26 -25.07 1.07
C GLU A 236 1.56 -25.88 1.18
N LEU A 237 2.69 -25.23 1.49
CA LEU A 237 3.96 -25.89 1.76
C LEU A 237 4.05 -26.51 3.17
N GLY A 238 2.98 -26.41 3.98
CA GLY A 238 2.90 -26.98 5.32
C GLY A 238 3.46 -26.12 6.43
N ALA A 239 3.76 -24.83 6.16
CA ALA A 239 4.21 -23.91 7.20
C ALA A 239 3.10 -23.65 8.22
N GLN A 240 3.47 -23.61 9.51
CA GLN A 240 2.53 -23.33 10.59
C GLN A 240 2.11 -21.87 10.61
N THR A 241 0.93 -21.57 11.18
CA THR A 241 0.38 -20.20 11.23
C THR A 241 1.36 -19.22 11.88
N VAL A 242 2.03 -19.61 12.97
CA VAL A 242 3.04 -18.77 13.65
C VAL A 242 4.21 -18.48 12.72
N GLU A 243 4.71 -19.46 12.00
CA GLU A 243 5.78 -19.30 11.02
C GLU A 243 5.38 -18.30 9.90
N LEU A 244 4.15 -18.39 9.39
CA LEU A 244 3.63 -17.48 8.37
C LEU A 244 3.50 -16.04 8.87
N LEU A 245 3.15 -15.83 10.13
CA LEU A 245 3.13 -14.52 10.76
C LEU A 245 4.55 -13.93 10.92
N LEU A 246 5.53 -14.76 11.27
CA LEU A 246 6.94 -14.36 11.32
C LEU A 246 7.48 -14.03 9.93
N LEU A 247 7.12 -14.83 8.92
CA LEU A 247 7.46 -14.56 7.52
C LEU A 247 6.90 -13.21 7.05
N TRP A 248 5.66 -12.93 7.42
CA TRP A 248 5.01 -11.64 7.11
C TRP A 248 5.71 -10.45 7.80
N SER A 249 6.14 -10.63 9.06
CA SER A 249 6.95 -9.63 9.75
C SER A 249 8.29 -9.40 9.05
N ALA A 250 8.96 -10.46 8.65
CA ALA A 250 10.23 -10.37 7.92
C ALA A 250 10.07 -9.67 6.56
N LEU A 251 8.98 -9.92 5.84
CA LEU A 251 8.62 -9.21 4.61
C LEU A 251 8.48 -7.71 4.85
N ASN A 252 7.71 -7.30 5.86
CA ASN A 252 7.50 -5.88 6.16
C ASN A 252 8.78 -5.20 6.65
N LEU A 253 9.60 -5.90 7.44
CA LEU A 253 10.91 -5.41 7.88
C LEU A 253 11.87 -5.22 6.70
N ALA A 254 11.92 -6.18 5.77
CA ALA A 254 12.75 -6.10 4.56
C ALA A 254 12.35 -4.89 3.68
N LYS A 255 11.06 -4.66 3.48
CA LYS A 255 10.55 -3.46 2.77
C LYS A 255 10.97 -2.17 3.47
N ALA A 256 10.78 -2.10 4.78
CA ALA A 256 11.15 -0.92 5.57
C ALA A 256 12.64 -0.61 5.49
N ALA A 257 13.49 -1.63 5.54
CA ALA A 257 14.94 -1.49 5.50
C ALA A 257 15.46 -0.85 4.21
N THR A 258 14.81 -1.13 3.07
CA THR A 258 15.29 -0.68 1.75
C THR A 258 14.54 0.53 1.20
N SER A 259 13.37 0.90 1.73
CA SER A 259 12.55 1.97 1.16
C SER A 259 13.26 3.34 1.17
N THR A 260 13.99 3.68 2.25
CA THR A 260 14.78 4.92 2.33
C THR A 260 16.01 4.87 1.41
N ALA A 261 16.67 3.71 1.33
CA ALA A 261 17.82 3.53 0.45
C ALA A 261 17.42 3.64 -1.03
N GLY A 262 16.26 3.08 -1.40
CA GLY A 262 15.68 3.19 -2.74
C GLY A 262 15.39 4.64 -3.15
N GLY A 263 14.84 5.45 -2.25
CA GLY A 263 14.65 6.87 -2.48
C GLY A 263 15.96 7.61 -2.75
N ARG A 264 16.98 7.40 -1.91
CA ARG A 264 18.31 8.00 -2.11
C ARG A 264 18.98 7.54 -3.41
N LEU A 265 18.82 6.27 -3.76
CA LEU A 265 19.35 5.74 -5.01
C LEU A 265 18.65 6.39 -6.22
N ALA A 266 17.33 6.59 -6.14
CA ALA A 266 16.55 7.26 -7.18
C ALA A 266 16.99 8.71 -7.41
N ASP A 267 17.41 9.41 -6.34
CA ASP A 267 17.97 10.77 -6.45
C ASP A 267 19.34 10.78 -7.11
N ARG A 268 20.16 9.71 -6.96
CA ARG A 268 21.51 9.61 -7.50
C ARG A 268 21.58 9.15 -8.95
N ILE A 269 20.88 8.05 -9.28
CA ILE A 269 20.97 7.43 -10.63
C ILE A 269 19.75 7.71 -11.51
N GLY A 270 18.77 8.45 -10.95
CA GLY A 270 17.50 8.76 -11.63
C GLY A 270 16.40 7.73 -11.37
N ARG A 271 15.18 8.23 -11.25
CA ARG A 271 13.97 7.47 -10.84
C ARG A 271 13.62 6.35 -11.80
N ALA A 272 13.77 6.61 -13.12
CA ALA A 272 13.48 5.61 -14.14
C ALA A 272 14.44 4.40 -14.08
N HIS A 273 15.72 4.59 -13.74
CA HIS A 273 16.67 3.50 -13.57
C HIS A 273 16.31 2.63 -12.36
N VAL A 274 15.99 3.26 -11.23
CA VAL A 274 15.61 2.52 -10.01
C VAL A 274 14.29 1.75 -10.23
N LEU A 275 13.31 2.34 -10.93
CA LEU A 275 12.08 1.65 -11.31
C LEU A 275 12.36 0.43 -12.19
N LEU A 276 13.21 0.57 -13.20
CA LEU A 276 13.58 -0.54 -14.08
C LEU A 276 14.23 -1.67 -13.29
N ILE A 277 15.19 -1.34 -12.42
CA ILE A 277 15.85 -2.31 -11.53
C ILE A 277 14.81 -2.99 -10.64
N ALA A 278 13.97 -2.21 -9.95
CA ALA A 278 12.97 -2.72 -9.02
C ALA A 278 11.96 -3.65 -9.70
N TRP A 279 11.45 -3.28 -10.88
CA TRP A 279 10.49 -4.12 -11.62
C TRP A 279 11.14 -5.38 -12.21
N THR A 280 12.42 -5.31 -12.61
CA THR A 280 13.18 -6.48 -13.04
C THR A 280 13.42 -7.45 -11.87
N LEU A 281 13.82 -6.92 -10.72
CA LEU A 281 14.00 -7.72 -9.50
C LEU A 281 12.68 -8.29 -8.98
N PHE A 282 11.57 -7.56 -9.13
CA PHE A 282 10.23 -8.06 -8.85
C PHE A 282 9.89 -9.26 -9.74
N ALA A 283 10.11 -9.15 -11.06
CA ALA A 283 9.90 -10.25 -12.00
C ALA A 283 10.74 -11.48 -11.63
N LEU A 284 12.00 -11.25 -11.27
CA LEU A 284 12.91 -12.33 -10.83
C LEU A 284 12.42 -12.98 -9.53
N SER A 285 11.93 -12.20 -8.56
CA SER A 285 11.36 -12.73 -7.32
C SER A 285 10.17 -13.65 -7.60
N PHE A 286 9.29 -13.27 -8.54
CA PHE A 286 8.12 -14.05 -8.91
C PHE A 286 8.49 -15.31 -9.69
N LEU A 287 9.56 -15.30 -10.50
CA LEU A 287 10.12 -16.51 -11.09
C LEU A 287 10.62 -17.50 -10.01
N PHE A 288 11.25 -16.97 -8.97
CA PHE A 288 11.68 -17.82 -7.85
C PHE A 288 10.47 -18.35 -7.06
N PHE A 289 9.45 -17.52 -6.76
CA PHE A 289 8.23 -18.00 -6.10
C PHE A 289 7.56 -19.15 -6.85
N GLY A 290 7.58 -19.13 -8.19
CA GLY A 290 7.06 -20.22 -9.01
C GLY A 290 7.84 -21.54 -8.92
N LYS A 291 9.09 -21.52 -8.42
CA LYS A 291 9.96 -22.69 -8.29
C LYS A 291 10.12 -23.19 -6.85
N ILE A 292 9.50 -22.51 -5.87
CA ILE A 292 9.66 -22.87 -4.46
C ILE A 292 8.89 -24.17 -4.15
N ASP A 293 9.58 -25.09 -3.49
CA ASP A 293 9.07 -26.36 -2.99
C ASP A 293 9.35 -26.57 -1.48
N SER A 294 9.99 -25.62 -0.81
CA SER A 294 10.41 -25.74 0.58
C SER A 294 10.15 -24.45 1.39
N SER A 295 9.95 -24.57 2.70
CA SER A 295 9.79 -23.44 3.60
C SER A 295 11.05 -22.54 3.63
N ALA A 296 12.24 -23.12 3.61
CA ALA A 296 13.49 -22.34 3.56
C ALA A 296 13.59 -21.49 2.28
N GLY A 297 13.22 -22.07 1.12
CA GLY A 297 13.13 -21.35 -0.14
C GLY A 297 12.12 -20.21 -0.08
N LEU A 298 10.96 -20.45 0.53
CA LEU A 298 9.92 -19.43 0.72
C LEU A 298 10.45 -18.23 1.55
N TRP A 299 11.13 -18.50 2.65
CA TRP A 299 11.74 -17.47 3.48
C TRP A 299 12.75 -16.62 2.70
N ALA A 300 13.68 -17.27 2.03
CA ALA A 300 14.73 -16.59 1.26
C ALA A 300 14.13 -15.68 0.17
N VAL A 301 13.17 -16.19 -0.62
CA VAL A 301 12.56 -15.42 -1.71
C VAL A 301 11.62 -14.33 -1.17
N THR A 302 10.92 -14.55 -0.05
CA THR A 302 10.07 -13.54 0.56
C THR A 302 10.89 -12.35 1.08
N VAL A 303 12.01 -12.59 1.75
CA VAL A 303 12.92 -11.52 2.20
C VAL A 303 13.52 -10.80 1.00
N PHE A 304 13.99 -11.54 -0.01
CA PHE A 304 14.51 -10.95 -1.26
C PHE A 304 13.46 -10.06 -1.95
N TYR A 305 12.23 -10.56 -2.10
CA TYR A 305 11.10 -9.78 -2.63
C TYR A 305 10.85 -8.51 -1.83
N GLY A 306 10.83 -8.61 -0.50
CA GLY A 306 10.65 -7.44 0.39
C GLY A 306 11.70 -6.37 0.18
N LEU A 307 12.97 -6.75 0.08
CA LEU A 307 14.09 -5.84 -0.21
C LEU A 307 13.92 -5.16 -1.57
N CYS A 308 13.54 -5.92 -2.60
CA CYS A 308 13.33 -5.40 -3.96
C CYS A 308 12.13 -4.45 -4.04
N PHE A 309 11.03 -4.81 -3.37
CA PHE A 309 9.81 -4.01 -3.32
C PHE A 309 10.06 -2.65 -2.64
N GLY A 310 10.72 -2.66 -1.47
CA GLY A 310 11.05 -1.44 -0.74
C GLY A 310 11.91 -0.47 -1.58
N LEU A 311 12.86 -1.00 -2.35
CA LEU A 311 13.69 -0.21 -3.27
C LEU A 311 12.85 0.57 -4.29
N GLY A 312 11.80 -0.04 -4.85
CA GLY A 312 10.95 0.53 -5.89
C GLY A 312 9.92 1.54 -5.38
N GLU A 313 9.42 1.38 -4.15
CA GLU A 313 8.28 2.15 -3.63
C GLU A 313 8.49 3.67 -3.65
N GLY A 314 9.68 4.13 -3.24
CA GLY A 314 10.03 5.54 -3.25
C GLY A 314 10.18 6.10 -4.66
N ALA A 315 10.82 5.35 -5.54
CA ALA A 315 11.03 5.73 -6.94
C ALA A 315 9.72 5.83 -7.72
N GLU A 316 8.75 4.94 -7.47
CA GLU A 316 7.42 4.94 -8.10
C GLU A 316 6.66 6.24 -7.81
N ARG A 317 6.60 6.63 -6.53
CA ARG A 317 5.95 7.90 -6.12
C ARG A 317 6.68 9.13 -6.67
N ALA A 318 8.01 9.09 -6.65
CA ALA A 318 8.83 10.18 -7.18
C ALA A 318 8.68 10.34 -8.70
N ALA A 319 8.51 9.24 -9.44
CA ALA A 319 8.27 9.28 -10.89
C ALA A 319 6.92 9.93 -11.24
N ILE A 320 5.87 9.65 -10.45
CA ILE A 320 4.55 10.28 -10.63
C ILE A 320 4.66 11.80 -10.46
N SER A 321 5.39 12.23 -9.43
CA SER A 321 5.62 13.65 -9.15
C SER A 321 6.44 14.34 -10.24
N GLU A 322 7.43 13.65 -10.84
CA GLU A 322 8.27 14.19 -11.91
C GLU A 322 7.58 14.24 -13.27
N TYR A 323 6.79 13.20 -13.60
CA TYR A 323 6.12 13.08 -14.90
C TYR A 323 4.79 13.85 -14.93
N GLY A 324 4.26 14.21 -13.76
CA GLY A 324 3.09 15.06 -13.60
C GLY A 324 3.43 16.55 -13.72
N ASP A 325 2.39 17.36 -13.84
CA ASP A 325 2.52 18.81 -13.74
C ASP A 325 2.70 19.23 -12.28
N ALA A 326 3.67 20.10 -12.00
CA ALA A 326 3.93 20.62 -10.66
C ALA A 326 2.71 21.34 -10.07
N ALA A 327 1.89 21.98 -10.89
CA ALA A 327 0.64 22.65 -10.46
C ALA A 327 -0.52 21.66 -10.20
N ALA A 328 -0.43 20.40 -10.69
CA ALA A 328 -1.50 19.41 -10.68
C ALA A 328 -1.09 18.08 -10.02
N GLN A 329 -0.19 18.11 -9.04
CA GLN A 329 0.33 16.90 -8.37
C GLN A 329 -0.78 16.00 -7.79
N GLY A 330 -1.81 16.59 -7.19
CA GLY A 330 -2.96 15.82 -6.66
C GLY A 330 -3.69 15.05 -7.76
N THR A 331 -3.79 15.62 -8.96
CA THR A 331 -4.39 14.96 -10.14
C THR A 331 -3.53 13.81 -10.64
N ALA A 332 -2.19 13.99 -10.67
CA ALA A 332 -1.26 12.93 -11.07
C ALA A 332 -1.36 11.70 -10.14
N PHE A 333 -1.34 11.91 -8.81
CA PHE A 333 -1.55 10.84 -7.83
C PHE A 333 -2.97 10.26 -7.90
N GLY A 334 -3.97 11.07 -8.24
CA GLY A 334 -5.34 10.61 -8.47
C GLY A 334 -5.41 9.59 -9.60
N TRP A 335 -4.79 9.88 -10.74
CA TRP A 335 -4.69 8.96 -11.87
C TRP A 335 -3.90 7.69 -11.53
N TYR A 336 -2.80 7.83 -10.79
CA TYR A 336 -2.05 6.68 -10.30
C TYR A 336 -2.94 5.73 -9.48
N HIS A 337 -3.66 6.25 -8.47
CA HIS A 337 -4.54 5.43 -7.65
C HIS A 337 -5.70 4.84 -8.45
N LEU A 338 -6.23 5.57 -9.42
CA LEU A 338 -7.29 5.08 -10.30
C LEU A 338 -6.80 3.88 -11.13
N VAL A 339 -5.63 3.98 -11.75
CA VAL A 339 -5.04 2.89 -12.56
C VAL A 339 -4.77 1.66 -11.72
N VAL A 340 -4.10 1.81 -10.57
CA VAL A 340 -3.80 0.71 -9.66
C VAL A 340 -5.09 0.07 -9.13
N GLY A 341 -6.06 0.89 -8.74
CA GLY A 341 -7.34 0.40 -8.22
C GLY A 341 -8.18 -0.35 -9.25
N LEU A 342 -8.28 0.17 -10.48
CA LEU A 342 -9.03 -0.52 -11.54
C LEU A 342 -8.37 -1.82 -11.98
N ALA A 343 -7.04 -1.89 -11.95
CA ALA A 343 -6.30 -3.10 -12.27
C ALA A 343 -6.39 -4.17 -11.16
N ALA A 344 -6.67 -3.79 -9.92
CA ALA A 344 -6.56 -4.69 -8.77
C ALA A 344 -7.56 -5.87 -8.82
N ILE A 345 -8.81 -5.63 -9.22
CA ILE A 345 -9.83 -6.70 -9.33
C ILE A 345 -9.44 -7.72 -10.39
N PRO A 346 -9.23 -7.33 -11.68
CA PRO A 346 -8.88 -8.30 -12.70
C PRO A 346 -7.50 -8.96 -12.44
N ALA A 347 -6.54 -8.25 -11.82
CA ALA A 347 -5.26 -8.83 -11.43
C ALA A 347 -5.44 -9.93 -10.37
N GLY A 348 -6.23 -9.67 -9.33
CA GLY A 348 -6.53 -10.65 -8.28
C GLY A 348 -7.27 -11.88 -8.83
N LEU A 349 -8.25 -11.66 -9.70
CA LEU A 349 -8.97 -12.74 -10.38
C LEU A 349 -8.06 -13.55 -11.30
N LEU A 350 -7.23 -12.90 -12.11
CA LEU A 350 -6.29 -13.58 -12.99
C LEU A 350 -5.32 -14.47 -12.18
N PHE A 351 -4.69 -13.90 -11.15
CA PHE A 351 -3.72 -14.62 -10.32
C PHE A 351 -4.39 -15.78 -9.57
N GLY A 352 -5.53 -15.53 -8.93
CA GLY A 352 -6.29 -16.56 -8.22
C GLY A 352 -6.82 -17.67 -9.13
N SER A 353 -7.27 -17.34 -10.34
CA SER A 353 -7.75 -18.32 -11.32
C SER A 353 -6.62 -19.20 -11.86
N LEU A 354 -5.47 -18.60 -12.20
CA LEU A 354 -4.29 -19.37 -12.63
C LEU A 354 -3.82 -20.31 -11.51
N TRP A 355 -3.84 -19.83 -10.27
CA TRP A 355 -3.48 -20.64 -9.11
C TRP A 355 -4.43 -21.83 -8.94
N GLN A 356 -5.75 -21.59 -8.97
CA GLN A 356 -6.76 -22.62 -8.68
C GLN A 356 -6.91 -23.63 -9.81
N TRP A 357 -6.83 -23.21 -11.07
CA TRP A 357 -7.12 -24.07 -12.22
C TRP A 357 -5.88 -24.64 -12.91
N GLN A 358 -4.72 -24.04 -12.68
CA GLN A 358 -3.45 -24.52 -13.23
C GLN A 358 -2.49 -24.94 -12.10
N SER A 359 -1.81 -23.98 -11.50
CA SER A 359 -0.92 -24.20 -10.35
C SER A 359 -0.47 -22.87 -9.73
N PRO A 360 0.01 -22.88 -8.47
CA PRO A 360 0.68 -21.74 -7.87
C PRO A 360 1.85 -21.24 -8.73
N ALA A 361 2.65 -22.17 -9.27
CA ALA A 361 3.80 -21.87 -10.13
C ALA A 361 3.38 -21.07 -11.37
N MET A 362 2.31 -21.48 -12.06
CA MET A 362 1.82 -20.79 -13.25
C MET A 362 1.37 -19.36 -12.93
N ALA A 363 0.67 -19.14 -11.80
CA ALA A 363 0.26 -17.80 -11.38
C ALA A 363 1.48 -16.87 -11.18
N PHE A 364 2.52 -17.36 -10.51
CA PHE A 364 3.76 -16.61 -10.33
C PHE A 364 4.52 -16.39 -11.64
N PHE A 365 4.59 -17.38 -12.54
CA PHE A 365 5.29 -17.22 -13.83
C PHE A 365 4.59 -16.21 -14.74
N VAL A 366 3.25 -16.23 -14.82
CA VAL A 366 2.50 -15.25 -15.59
C VAL A 366 2.71 -13.84 -15.02
N ALA A 367 2.65 -13.69 -13.71
CA ALA A 367 2.93 -12.41 -13.05
C ALA A 367 4.37 -11.93 -13.30
N ALA A 368 5.36 -12.83 -13.24
CA ALA A 368 6.75 -12.52 -13.61
C ALA A 368 6.88 -12.04 -15.06
N GLY A 369 6.19 -12.71 -16.00
CA GLY A 369 6.15 -12.32 -17.41
C GLY A 369 5.53 -10.93 -17.61
N LEU A 370 4.42 -10.64 -16.95
CA LEU A 370 3.79 -9.30 -16.99
C LEU A 370 4.69 -8.21 -16.39
N ALA A 371 5.38 -8.50 -15.28
CA ALA A 371 6.33 -7.57 -14.67
C ALA A 371 7.54 -7.31 -15.58
N ALA A 372 8.08 -8.36 -16.21
CA ALA A 372 9.17 -8.26 -17.18
C ALA A 372 8.74 -7.46 -18.43
N LEU A 373 7.53 -7.70 -18.94
CA LEU A 373 6.95 -6.91 -20.04
C LEU A 373 6.81 -5.45 -19.65
N ALA A 374 6.30 -5.17 -18.44
CA ALA A 374 6.18 -3.80 -17.95
C ALA A 374 7.56 -3.12 -17.82
N ALA A 375 8.58 -3.82 -17.31
CA ALA A 375 9.94 -3.31 -17.23
C ALA A 375 10.53 -3.01 -18.63
N LEU A 376 10.30 -3.89 -19.60
CA LEU A 376 10.71 -3.69 -20.99
C LEU A 376 10.02 -2.46 -21.60
N LEU A 377 8.69 -2.34 -21.47
CA LEU A 377 7.93 -1.22 -21.98
C LEU A 377 8.29 0.09 -21.28
N LEU A 378 8.60 0.05 -19.97
CA LEU A 378 9.15 1.20 -19.26
C LEU A 378 10.43 1.68 -19.93
N ARG A 379 11.34 0.76 -20.29
CA ARG A 379 12.63 1.09 -20.91
C ARG A 379 12.48 1.61 -22.34
N VAL A 380 11.60 1.01 -23.13
CA VAL A 380 11.53 1.27 -24.58
C VAL A 380 10.57 2.42 -24.91
N TRP A 381 9.45 2.52 -24.20
CA TRP A 381 8.36 3.43 -24.56
C TRP A 381 8.11 4.57 -23.57
N ALA A 382 8.20 4.29 -22.25
CA ALA A 382 7.91 5.28 -21.23
C ALA A 382 9.18 5.94 -20.65
N TRP A 383 10.37 5.50 -21.09
CA TRP A 383 11.63 6.06 -20.63
C TRP A 383 11.75 7.54 -20.96
N PRO A 384 12.18 8.39 -20.02
CA PRO A 384 12.37 9.81 -20.28
C PRO A 384 13.49 10.01 -21.32
N SER A 385 13.14 10.48 -22.53
CA SER A 385 14.14 10.90 -23.49
C SER A 385 14.93 12.08 -22.93
N LYS A 386 16.23 12.09 -23.16
CA LYS A 386 17.13 13.21 -22.78
C LYS A 386 16.87 14.52 -23.57
N THR A 387 15.94 14.51 -24.52
CA THR A 387 15.60 15.65 -25.35
C THR A 387 14.48 16.47 -24.74
N GLY A 388 14.81 17.59 -24.10
CA GLY A 388 13.83 18.63 -23.75
C GLY A 388 13.97 19.21 -22.36
N GLY A 389 15.08 19.85 -22.08
CA GLY A 389 15.27 20.61 -20.86
C GLY A 389 16.62 21.33 -20.92
N ALA A 390 16.79 22.22 -21.89
CA ALA A 390 17.71 23.31 -21.65
C ALA A 390 17.16 24.09 -20.43
N PRO A 391 17.96 24.44 -19.43
CA PRO A 391 17.53 25.37 -18.39
C PRO A 391 17.14 26.66 -19.14
N GLN A 392 15.89 27.10 -18.92
CA GLN A 392 15.54 28.48 -19.29
C GLN A 392 16.52 29.36 -18.53
N GLY A 393 17.47 29.90 -19.28
CA GLY A 393 18.45 30.78 -18.76
C GLY A 393 17.77 31.99 -18.11
N ASP A 394 18.20 32.26 -16.90
CA ASP A 394 18.04 33.54 -16.26
C ASP A 394 18.41 34.64 -17.25
N THR A 395 17.41 35.31 -17.78
CA THR A 395 17.61 36.58 -18.42
C THR A 395 17.90 37.59 -17.31
N VAL A 396 19.16 37.60 -16.90
CA VAL A 396 19.72 38.70 -16.13
C VAL A 396 19.58 39.97 -16.99
N LEU A 397 18.54 40.72 -16.71
CA LEU A 397 18.52 42.13 -17.11
C LEU A 397 19.65 42.81 -16.32
N ARG A 398 20.75 43.09 -17.00
CA ARG A 398 21.75 44.07 -16.54
C ARG A 398 21.24 45.49 -16.84
N PRO A 399 21.67 46.46 -16.02
CA PRO A 399 21.10 47.81 -15.83
C PRO A 399 21.15 48.68 -17.05
#